data_2b2e93bc7de724a9ecd0342c720a6d29
#
_entry.id   2b2e93bc7de724a9ecd0342c720a6d29
#
_cell.length_a   1.000
_cell.length_b   1.000
_cell.length_c   1.000
_cell.angle_alpha   90.00
_cell.angle_beta   90.00
_cell.angle_gamma   90.00
#
_symmetry.space_group_name_H-M   'P 1'
#
loop_
_entity.id
_entity.type
_entity.pdbx_description
1 polymer ?
#
loop_
_entity_poly.entity_id
_entity_poly.type
_entity_poly.pdbx_seq_one_letter_code
_entity_poly.pdbx_strand_id
1 'polypeptide(L)'
;MVEEYEDEYPGLTVPVDVENADIMYTVNAREAKHYPEDLAEAAILYHIAGENWTVPSKGWELTSLAMFAGDWAACKIQVERVYDAMDRLKPKRMIGTECGHAHRATVVEGPYWAGRKDGRPPVESIHYIEWLAEALREGKLKIDPSKRIKEPVTLQDSCNYVRNHGLRETAREI
;
A
#
# COMPACT_ATOMS: atom_id res chain seq x y z
N MET A 1 -12.23 -2.03 -15.53
CA MET A 1 -11.14 -2.74 -14.80
C MET A 1 -11.72 -3.70 -13.77
N VAL A 2 -12.27 -3.25 -12.64
CA VAL A 2 -12.92 -4.19 -11.69
C VAL A 2 -14.24 -4.74 -12.20
N GLU A 3 -14.90 -4.09 -13.13
CA GLU A 3 -16.12 -4.54 -13.81
C GLU A 3 -15.97 -5.90 -14.52
N GLU A 4 -14.74 -6.23 -14.94
CA GLU A 4 -14.43 -7.52 -15.57
C GLU A 4 -14.51 -8.69 -14.59
N TYR A 5 -14.47 -8.41 -13.29
CA TYR A 5 -14.50 -9.40 -12.22
C TYR A 5 -15.84 -9.46 -11.49
N GLU A 6 -16.85 -8.68 -11.93
CA GLU A 6 -18.17 -8.61 -11.27
C GLU A 6 -18.88 -9.97 -11.21
N ASP A 7 -18.74 -10.81 -12.24
CA ASP A 7 -19.32 -12.14 -12.27
C ASP A 7 -18.69 -13.08 -11.21
N GLU A 8 -17.40 -12.90 -10.93
CA GLU A 8 -16.66 -13.72 -9.96
C GLU A 8 -16.75 -13.14 -8.54
N TYR A 9 -16.78 -11.81 -8.43
CA TYR A 9 -16.82 -11.08 -7.16
C TYR A 9 -17.96 -10.06 -7.16
N PRO A 10 -19.23 -10.47 -6.97
CA PRO A 10 -20.38 -9.57 -7.01
C PRO A 10 -20.26 -8.44 -5.99
N GLY A 11 -20.46 -7.20 -6.46
CA GLY A 11 -20.33 -5.99 -5.63
C GLY A 11 -18.89 -5.49 -5.44
N LEU A 12 -17.95 -6.02 -6.21
CA LEU A 12 -16.57 -5.52 -6.21
C LEU A 12 -16.53 -4.08 -6.69
N THR A 13 -15.97 -3.20 -5.86
CA THR A 13 -15.79 -1.77 -6.18
C THR A 13 -14.44 -1.27 -5.73
N VAL A 14 -13.97 -0.19 -6.35
CA VAL A 14 -12.84 0.61 -5.85
C VAL A 14 -13.43 1.90 -5.26
N PRO A 15 -13.62 1.96 -3.94
CA PRO A 15 -14.17 3.16 -3.30
C PRO A 15 -13.16 4.30 -3.34
N VAL A 16 -13.63 5.50 -3.70
CA VAL A 16 -12.78 6.67 -3.84
C VAL A 16 -13.25 7.77 -2.89
N ASP A 17 -12.29 8.39 -2.18
CA ASP A 17 -12.50 9.50 -1.26
C ASP A 17 -13.57 9.25 -0.17
N VAL A 18 -13.67 8.02 0.31
CA VAL A 18 -14.53 7.67 1.45
C VAL A 18 -13.86 8.12 2.76
N GLU A 19 -14.52 9.03 3.47
CA GLU A 19 -14.04 9.50 4.76
C GLU A 19 -14.23 8.44 5.86
N ASN A 20 -13.32 8.43 6.83
CA ASN A 20 -13.32 7.52 7.98
C ASN A 20 -13.33 6.04 7.62
N ALA A 21 -12.81 5.68 6.46
CA ALA A 21 -12.54 4.28 6.13
C ALA A 21 -11.49 3.69 7.09
N ASP A 22 -11.49 2.38 7.25
CA ASP A 22 -10.47 1.72 8.08
C ASP A 22 -9.10 1.79 7.41
N ILE A 23 -9.07 1.65 6.08
CA ILE A 23 -7.87 1.63 5.27
C ILE A 23 -7.92 2.71 4.19
N MET A 24 -6.88 3.53 4.10
CA MET A 24 -6.57 4.31 2.91
C MET A 24 -5.48 3.57 2.13
N TYR A 25 -5.82 3.04 0.97
CA TYR A 25 -4.86 2.38 0.08
C TYR A 25 -4.27 3.38 -0.91
N THR A 26 -2.97 3.33 -1.08
CA THR A 26 -2.23 4.24 -1.95
C THR A 26 -1.33 3.44 -2.87
N VAL A 27 -1.20 3.89 -4.10
CA VAL A 27 -0.48 3.20 -5.17
C VAL A 27 0.75 4.00 -5.61
N ASN A 28 1.60 3.38 -6.40
CA ASN A 28 2.65 4.11 -7.10
C ASN A 28 2.23 4.44 -8.54
N ALA A 29 2.88 5.45 -9.13
CA ALA A 29 2.56 5.90 -10.49
C ALA A 29 2.78 4.81 -11.55
N ARG A 30 3.66 3.85 -11.30
CA ARG A 30 3.94 2.74 -12.21
C ARG A 30 2.78 1.74 -12.25
N GLU A 31 2.19 1.39 -11.11
CA GLU A 31 0.99 0.56 -11.03
C GLU A 31 -0.14 1.22 -11.81
N ALA A 32 -0.48 2.47 -11.47
CA ALA A 32 -1.58 3.19 -12.13
C ALA A 32 -1.41 3.29 -13.66
N LYS A 33 -0.16 3.35 -14.16
CA LYS A 33 0.11 3.54 -15.58
C LYS A 33 0.34 2.25 -16.36
N HIS A 34 1.03 1.28 -15.78
CA HIS A 34 1.54 0.12 -16.51
C HIS A 34 0.98 -1.21 -16.04
N TYR A 35 0.46 -1.26 -14.82
CA TYR A 35 -0.05 -2.46 -14.16
C TYR A 35 -1.34 -2.15 -13.40
N PRO A 36 -2.38 -1.59 -14.09
CA PRO A 36 -3.64 -1.25 -13.42
C PRO A 36 -4.35 -2.47 -12.83
N GLU A 37 -4.03 -3.67 -13.33
CA GLU A 37 -4.46 -4.95 -12.77
C GLU A 37 -4.03 -5.14 -11.31
N ASP A 38 -2.88 -4.61 -10.89
CA ASP A 38 -2.42 -4.71 -9.50
C ASP A 38 -3.41 -4.04 -8.54
N LEU A 39 -4.02 -2.91 -8.96
CA LEU A 39 -5.08 -2.27 -8.17
C LEU A 39 -6.37 -3.11 -8.15
N ALA A 40 -6.70 -3.78 -9.25
CA ALA A 40 -7.85 -4.67 -9.29
C ALA A 40 -7.65 -5.87 -8.37
N GLU A 41 -6.48 -6.48 -8.38
CA GLU A 41 -6.12 -7.57 -7.47
C GLU A 41 -6.16 -7.14 -6.00
N ALA A 42 -5.65 -5.96 -5.67
CA ALA A 42 -5.77 -5.40 -4.33
C ALA A 42 -7.23 -5.19 -3.92
N ALA A 43 -8.06 -4.68 -4.83
CA ALA A 43 -9.50 -4.50 -4.59
C ALA A 43 -10.21 -5.84 -4.33
N ILE A 44 -9.87 -6.89 -5.08
CA ILE A 44 -10.39 -8.25 -4.88
C ILE A 44 -10.00 -8.76 -3.49
N LEU A 45 -8.74 -8.60 -3.09
CA LEU A 45 -8.29 -9.07 -1.78
C LEU A 45 -8.94 -8.31 -0.64
N TYR A 46 -9.13 -6.98 -0.75
CA TYR A 46 -9.88 -6.21 0.24
C TYR A 46 -11.36 -6.61 0.29
N HIS A 47 -11.98 -6.88 -0.87
CA HIS A 47 -13.35 -7.36 -0.96
C HIS A 47 -13.52 -8.71 -0.25
N ILE A 48 -12.66 -9.69 -0.54
CA ILE A 48 -12.67 -11.02 0.10
C ILE A 48 -12.44 -10.90 1.61
N ALA A 49 -11.51 -10.03 2.02
CA ALA A 49 -11.20 -9.79 3.43
C ALA A 49 -12.28 -9.00 4.18
N GLY A 50 -13.27 -8.45 3.47
CA GLY A 50 -14.33 -7.63 4.06
C GLY A 50 -13.85 -6.30 4.61
N GLU A 51 -12.79 -5.72 4.04
CA GLU A 51 -12.20 -4.48 4.51
C GLU A 51 -13.03 -3.26 4.11
N ASN A 52 -13.14 -2.30 5.02
CA ASN A 52 -13.66 -0.96 4.74
C ASN A 52 -12.50 -0.07 4.32
N TRP A 53 -12.38 0.19 3.03
CA TRP A 53 -11.21 0.85 2.45
C TRP A 53 -11.55 1.93 1.45
N THR A 54 -10.56 2.74 1.07
CA THR A 54 -10.70 3.79 0.07
C THR A 54 -9.38 4.09 -0.62
N VAL A 55 -9.45 4.59 -1.86
CA VAL A 55 -8.32 5.20 -2.57
C VAL A 55 -8.52 6.72 -2.58
N PRO A 56 -7.53 7.54 -2.23
CA PRO A 56 -7.66 8.98 -2.34
C PRO A 56 -7.55 9.43 -3.81
N SER A 57 -8.46 10.28 -4.28
CA SER A 57 -8.37 10.86 -5.63
C SER A 57 -7.23 11.87 -5.79
N LYS A 58 -6.75 12.41 -4.67
CA LYS A 58 -5.59 13.31 -4.58
C LYS A 58 -4.67 12.82 -3.47
N GLY A 59 -3.36 12.82 -3.74
CA GLY A 59 -2.37 12.29 -2.80
C GLY A 59 -2.31 10.75 -2.79
N TRP A 60 -2.67 10.12 -3.90
CA TRP A 60 -2.65 8.67 -4.08
C TRP A 60 -1.26 8.11 -4.39
N GLU A 61 -0.36 8.95 -4.90
CA GLU A 61 0.97 8.54 -5.38
C GLU A 61 2.01 8.67 -4.25
N LEU A 62 2.67 7.59 -3.93
CA LEU A 62 3.63 7.50 -2.83
C LEU A 62 5.09 7.58 -3.27
N THR A 63 5.40 7.25 -4.52
CA THR A 63 6.78 7.12 -4.97
C THR A 63 7.42 8.47 -5.22
N SER A 64 8.19 8.95 -4.27
CA SER A 64 8.94 10.18 -4.45
C SER A 64 10.17 9.97 -5.32
N LEU A 65 10.03 10.13 -6.63
CA LEU A 65 11.18 10.08 -7.55
C LEU A 65 12.18 11.23 -7.32
N ALA A 66 11.73 12.33 -6.75
CA ALA A 66 12.57 13.44 -6.34
C ALA A 66 13.67 13.03 -5.33
N MET A 67 13.44 11.99 -4.55
CA MET A 67 14.43 11.41 -3.63
C MET A 67 15.70 10.97 -4.36
N PHE A 68 15.58 10.40 -5.57
CA PHE A 68 16.74 9.97 -6.36
C PHE A 68 17.49 11.13 -7.01
N ALA A 69 16.81 12.25 -7.22
CA ALA A 69 17.42 13.48 -7.71
C ALA A 69 18.04 14.34 -6.59
N GLY A 70 17.79 14.00 -5.32
CA GLY A 70 18.20 14.81 -4.18
C GLY A 70 17.42 16.11 -4.05
N ASP A 71 16.24 16.18 -4.68
CA ASP A 71 15.35 17.37 -4.61
C ASP A 71 14.43 17.27 -3.39
N TRP A 72 14.93 17.74 -2.26
CA TRP A 72 14.21 17.68 -0.98
C TRP A 72 12.96 18.57 -0.95
N ALA A 73 12.94 19.65 -1.74
CA ALA A 73 11.76 20.50 -1.83
C ALA A 73 10.61 19.77 -2.56
N ALA A 74 10.93 19.06 -3.64
CA ALA A 74 9.96 18.24 -4.34
C ALA A 74 9.54 17.01 -3.48
N CYS A 75 10.46 16.39 -2.72
CA CYS A 75 10.12 15.33 -1.77
C CYS A 75 9.08 15.80 -0.75
N LYS A 76 9.30 16.99 -0.18
CA LYS A 76 8.36 17.59 0.75
C LYS A 76 6.97 17.76 0.14
N ILE A 77 6.89 18.38 -1.04
CA ILE A 77 5.61 18.60 -1.73
C ILE A 77 4.87 17.29 -1.99
N GLN A 78 5.59 16.25 -2.38
CA GLN A 78 4.97 14.94 -2.68
C GLN A 78 4.43 14.27 -1.43
N VAL A 79 5.20 14.22 -0.34
CA VAL A 79 4.76 13.59 0.89
C VAL A 79 3.63 14.37 1.56
N GLU A 80 3.66 15.70 1.52
CA GLU A 80 2.58 16.55 2.07
C GLU A 80 1.25 16.27 1.38
N ARG A 81 1.23 16.04 0.07
CA ARG A 81 -0.01 15.65 -0.64
C ARG A 81 -0.63 14.36 -0.12
N VAL A 82 0.21 13.39 0.21
CA VAL A 82 -0.26 12.11 0.80
C VAL A 82 -0.78 12.34 2.22
N TYR A 83 -0.05 13.12 3.01
CA TYR A 83 -0.45 13.43 4.39
C TYR A 83 -1.71 14.28 4.45
N ASP A 84 -1.88 15.24 3.52
CA ASP A 84 -3.13 16.00 3.37
C ASP A 84 -4.32 15.07 3.04
N ALA A 85 -4.09 14.01 2.25
CA ALA A 85 -5.13 13.02 2.00
C ALA A 85 -5.49 12.23 3.28
N MET A 86 -4.52 11.86 4.10
CA MET A 86 -4.76 11.24 5.41
C MET A 86 -5.56 12.16 6.33
N ASP A 87 -5.18 13.43 6.42
CA ASP A 87 -5.87 14.43 7.26
C ASP A 87 -7.30 14.71 6.76
N ARG A 88 -7.51 14.70 5.45
CA ARG A 88 -8.81 14.91 4.82
C ARG A 88 -9.74 13.72 4.99
N LEU A 89 -9.25 12.51 4.70
CA LEU A 89 -10.07 11.29 4.70
C LEU A 89 -10.16 10.61 6.06
N LYS A 90 -9.26 10.92 6.97
CA LYS A 90 -9.20 10.40 8.35
C LYS A 90 -9.29 8.88 8.42
N PRO A 91 -8.52 8.12 7.65
CA PRO A 91 -8.51 6.67 7.76
C PRO A 91 -7.95 6.25 9.12
N LYS A 92 -8.24 5.04 9.57
CA LYS A 92 -7.57 4.48 10.75
C LYS A 92 -6.10 4.20 10.47
N ARG A 93 -5.80 3.69 9.26
CA ARG A 93 -4.42 3.46 8.80
C ARG A 93 -4.28 3.65 7.30
N MET A 94 -3.05 3.88 6.85
CA MET A 94 -2.69 3.86 5.44
C MET A 94 -1.94 2.57 5.12
N ILE A 95 -2.29 1.96 4.00
CA ILE A 95 -1.56 0.84 3.43
C ILE A 95 -0.91 1.30 2.13
N GLY A 96 0.41 1.28 2.13
CA GLY A 96 1.20 1.60 0.93
C GLY A 96 1.34 0.37 0.04
N THR A 97 1.35 0.61 -1.25
CA THR A 97 1.54 -0.39 -2.30
C THR A 97 2.78 -1.27 -2.11
N GLU A 98 3.00 -2.21 -3.03
CA GLU A 98 4.15 -3.13 -3.08
C GLU A 98 5.52 -2.44 -3.12
N CYS A 99 5.57 -1.17 -3.48
CA CYS A 99 6.81 -0.45 -3.77
C CYS A 99 7.63 -0.08 -2.53
N GLY A 100 8.81 -0.68 -2.39
CA GLY A 100 9.72 -0.34 -1.28
C GLY A 100 10.22 1.11 -1.30
N HIS A 101 10.27 1.77 -2.46
CA HIS A 101 10.60 3.20 -2.53
C HIS A 101 9.46 4.06 -1.99
N ALA A 102 8.22 3.70 -2.30
CA ALA A 102 7.03 4.35 -1.76
C ALA A 102 6.99 4.24 -0.24
N HIS A 103 7.24 3.06 0.32
CA HIS A 103 7.34 2.84 1.75
C HIS A 103 8.43 3.73 2.37
N ARG A 104 9.65 3.71 1.83
CA ARG A 104 10.74 4.56 2.29
C ARG A 104 10.38 6.04 2.23
N ALA A 105 9.85 6.51 1.10
CA ALA A 105 9.54 7.91 0.88
C ALA A 105 8.43 8.44 1.78
N THR A 106 7.44 7.61 2.10
CA THR A 106 6.25 8.06 2.84
C THR A 106 6.32 7.73 4.32
N VAL A 107 6.77 6.53 4.67
CA VAL A 107 6.74 6.07 6.06
C VAL A 107 8.03 6.41 6.81
N VAL A 108 9.18 6.29 6.15
CA VAL A 108 10.49 6.40 6.82
C VAL A 108 11.06 7.81 6.74
N GLU A 109 11.22 8.35 5.55
CA GLU A 109 11.84 9.67 5.34
C GLU A 109 10.81 10.80 5.23
N GLY A 110 9.58 10.48 4.84
CA GLY A 110 8.51 11.44 4.64
C GLY A 110 8.22 12.32 5.87
N PRO A 111 8.15 11.77 7.09
CA PRO A 111 7.95 12.60 8.28
C PRO A 111 9.03 13.67 8.45
N TYR A 112 10.28 13.33 8.14
CA TYR A 112 11.40 14.30 8.18
C TYR A 112 11.20 15.40 7.12
N TRP A 113 10.86 15.07 5.88
CA TRP A 113 10.65 16.05 4.82
C TRP A 113 9.45 16.97 5.11
N ALA A 114 8.40 16.42 5.71
CA ALA A 114 7.22 17.17 6.15
C ALA A 114 7.44 17.96 7.45
N GLY A 115 8.62 17.87 8.05
CA GLY A 115 8.96 18.60 9.29
C GLY A 115 8.22 18.10 10.54
N ARG A 116 7.78 16.84 10.54
CA ARG A 116 7.08 16.24 11.68
C ARG A 116 8.04 15.90 12.82
N LYS A 117 7.78 16.47 13.99
CA LYS A 117 8.65 16.30 15.18
C LYS A 117 8.56 14.91 15.80
N ASP A 118 7.42 14.22 15.61
CA ASP A 118 7.18 12.87 16.11
C ASP A 118 7.84 11.78 15.25
N GLY A 119 8.37 12.15 14.09
CA GLY A 119 9.02 11.22 13.16
C GLY A 119 8.06 10.18 12.55
N ARG A 120 6.75 10.45 12.53
CA ARG A 120 5.72 9.52 12.08
C ARG A 120 4.78 10.15 11.05
N PRO A 121 4.20 9.35 10.12
CA PRO A 121 3.06 9.77 9.32
C PRO A 121 1.86 10.20 10.19
N PRO A 122 0.87 10.95 9.64
CA PRO A 122 -0.33 11.38 10.39
C PRO A 122 -1.14 10.23 10.98
N VAL A 123 -1.18 9.10 10.29
CA VAL A 123 -1.84 7.87 10.75
C VAL A 123 -0.86 6.70 10.70
N GLU A 124 -1.19 5.60 11.38
CA GLU A 124 -0.46 4.35 11.22
C GLU A 124 -0.31 4.01 9.73
N SER A 125 0.90 3.71 9.32
CA SER A 125 1.21 3.50 7.90
C SER A 125 2.10 2.27 7.75
N ILE A 126 1.59 1.27 7.04
CA ILE A 126 2.24 -0.02 6.85
C ILE A 126 2.43 -0.35 5.36
N HIS A 127 3.28 -1.29 5.09
CA HIS A 127 3.45 -1.84 3.74
C HIS A 127 2.36 -2.89 3.45
N TYR A 128 1.97 -3.03 2.18
CA TYR A 128 0.95 -3.99 1.75
C TYR A 128 1.22 -5.43 2.20
N ILE A 129 2.48 -5.84 2.22
CA ILE A 129 2.88 -7.18 2.68
C ILE A 129 2.60 -7.40 4.17
N GLU A 130 2.62 -6.36 5.00
CA GLU A 130 2.28 -6.46 6.43
C GLU A 130 0.79 -6.72 6.59
N TRP A 131 -0.05 -5.96 5.85
CA TRP A 131 -1.49 -6.20 5.84
C TRP A 131 -1.83 -7.60 5.32
N LEU A 132 -1.16 -8.06 4.26
CA LEU A 132 -1.40 -9.39 3.70
C LEU A 132 -1.10 -10.50 4.74
N ALA A 133 0.02 -10.39 5.46
CA ALA A 133 0.35 -11.31 6.52
C ALA A 133 -0.65 -11.23 7.70
N GLU A 134 -1.11 -10.04 8.06
CA GLU A 134 -2.17 -9.86 9.06
C GLU A 134 -3.47 -10.53 8.62
N ALA A 135 -3.93 -10.28 7.40
CA ALA A 135 -5.17 -10.85 6.86
C ALA A 135 -5.14 -12.39 6.79
N LEU A 136 -3.98 -12.98 6.48
CA LEU A 136 -3.77 -14.42 6.53
C LEU A 136 -3.81 -14.96 7.96
N ARG A 137 -3.12 -14.33 8.90
CA ARG A 137 -3.10 -14.73 10.34
C ARG A 137 -4.49 -14.62 10.97
N GLU A 138 -5.26 -13.62 10.60
CA GLU A 138 -6.64 -13.41 11.08
C GLU A 138 -7.66 -14.30 10.36
N GLY A 139 -7.25 -15.05 9.34
CA GLY A 139 -8.13 -15.93 8.56
C GLY A 139 -9.11 -15.19 7.65
N LYS A 140 -8.92 -13.89 7.43
CA LYS A 140 -9.67 -13.08 6.47
C LYS A 140 -9.38 -13.53 5.03
N LEU A 141 -8.13 -13.89 4.76
CA LEU A 141 -7.69 -14.51 3.52
C LEU A 141 -7.28 -15.96 3.78
N LYS A 142 -7.48 -16.81 2.79
CA LYS A 142 -7.12 -18.24 2.86
C LYS A 142 -6.33 -18.63 1.62
N ILE A 143 -5.22 -19.31 1.84
CA ILE A 143 -4.43 -19.90 0.77
C ILE A 143 -5.04 -21.25 0.40
N ASP A 144 -5.24 -21.51 -0.90
CA ASP A 144 -5.62 -22.82 -1.42
C ASP A 144 -4.36 -23.68 -1.62
N PRO A 145 -4.12 -24.70 -0.80
CA PRO A 145 -2.93 -25.56 -0.92
C PRO A 145 -2.87 -26.31 -2.26
N SER A 146 -4.01 -26.49 -2.95
CA SER A 146 -4.06 -27.16 -4.25
C SER A 146 -3.42 -26.34 -5.38
N LYS A 147 -3.34 -25.02 -5.19
CA LYS A 147 -2.74 -24.06 -6.12
C LYS A 147 -1.25 -23.83 -5.88
N ARG A 148 -0.65 -24.57 -4.96
CA ARG A 148 0.76 -24.43 -4.64
C ARG A 148 1.66 -24.61 -5.87
N ILE A 149 2.61 -23.69 -6.03
CA ILE A 149 3.71 -23.80 -7.01
C ILE A 149 4.55 -25.04 -6.63
N LYS A 150 4.77 -25.93 -7.58
CA LYS A 150 5.50 -27.20 -7.36
C LYS A 150 7.00 -27.07 -7.63
N GLU A 151 7.38 -26.09 -8.44
CA GLU A 151 8.75 -25.81 -8.78
C GLU A 151 9.49 -25.15 -7.60
N PRO A 152 10.81 -25.42 -7.48
CA PRO A 152 11.62 -24.70 -6.50
C PRO A 152 11.62 -23.19 -6.80
N VAL A 153 11.30 -22.38 -5.80
CA VAL A 153 11.31 -20.92 -5.89
C VAL A 153 12.24 -20.33 -4.86
N THR A 154 12.72 -19.12 -5.09
CA THR A 154 13.51 -18.38 -4.13
C THR A 154 12.94 -16.96 -3.98
N LEU A 155 12.95 -16.43 -2.76
CA LEU A 155 12.55 -15.06 -2.46
C LEU A 155 13.80 -14.18 -2.42
N GLN A 156 13.83 -13.17 -3.27
CA GLN A 156 14.84 -12.11 -3.20
C GLN A 156 14.40 -11.03 -2.23
N ASP A 157 15.20 -10.79 -1.20
CA ASP A 157 14.98 -9.72 -0.24
C ASP A 157 15.08 -8.35 -0.94
N SER A 158 13.99 -7.60 -0.97
CA SER A 158 13.98 -6.26 -1.55
C SER A 158 14.84 -5.29 -0.71
N CYS A 159 15.39 -4.26 -1.36
CA CYS A 159 16.34 -3.36 -0.70
C CYS A 159 15.67 -2.47 0.36
N ASN A 160 14.52 -1.89 0.07
CA ASN A 160 13.94 -0.89 0.98
C ASN A 160 13.09 -1.51 2.10
N TYR A 161 12.00 -2.19 1.82
CA TYR A 161 11.14 -2.65 2.92
C TYR A 161 11.69 -3.90 3.63
N VAL A 162 12.40 -4.80 2.94
CA VAL A 162 12.94 -5.99 3.58
C VAL A 162 14.29 -5.75 4.25
N ARG A 163 15.31 -5.29 3.48
CA ARG A 163 16.67 -5.16 4.02
C ARG A 163 16.84 -3.95 4.91
N ASN A 164 16.28 -2.79 4.52
CA ASN A 164 16.47 -1.54 5.26
C ASN A 164 15.45 -1.35 6.38
N HIS A 165 14.22 -1.87 6.22
CA HIS A 165 13.12 -1.63 7.17
C HIS A 165 12.63 -2.89 7.89
N GLY A 166 13.34 -4.00 7.76
CA GLY A 166 13.19 -5.15 8.65
C GLY A 166 12.02 -6.08 8.39
N LEU A 167 11.29 -5.94 7.26
CA LEU A 167 10.12 -6.78 6.94
C LEU A 167 10.50 -8.15 6.35
N ARG A 168 11.64 -8.67 6.78
CA ARG A 168 12.17 -9.93 6.24
C ARG A 168 11.32 -11.14 6.59
N GLU A 169 10.96 -11.25 7.85
CA GLU A 169 10.17 -12.39 8.33
C GLU A 169 8.75 -12.30 7.78
N THR A 170 8.16 -11.11 7.74
CA THR A 170 6.85 -10.86 7.14
C THR A 170 6.78 -11.35 5.68
N ALA A 171 7.84 -11.05 4.90
CA ALA A 171 7.92 -11.48 3.50
C ALA A 171 8.05 -13.02 3.34
N ARG A 172 8.44 -13.74 4.38
CA ARG A 172 8.60 -15.20 4.37
C ARG A 172 7.43 -15.95 5.00
N GLU A 173 6.58 -15.23 5.70
CA GLU A 173 5.37 -15.76 6.33
C GLU A 173 4.28 -16.07 5.29
N ILE A 174 4.23 -15.25 4.23
CA ILE A 174 3.29 -15.37 3.11
C ILE A 174 3.77 -16.44 2.12
#